data_5e86349d8f67adb8cc9e6ad20cc7e911
#
_entry.id   5e86349d8f67adb8cc9e6ad20cc7e911
#
_cell.length_a   1.000
_cell.length_b   1.000
_cell.length_c   1.000
_cell.angle_alpha   90.00
_cell.angle_beta   90.00
_cell.angle_gamma   90.00
#
_symmetry.space_group_name_H-M   'P 1'
#
loop_
_entity.id
_entity.type
_entity.pdbx_description
1 polymer ?
#
loop_
_entity_poly.entity_id
_entity_poly.type
_entity_poly.pdbx_seq_one_letter_code
_entity_poly.pdbx_strand_id
1 'polypeptide(L)'
;MSIFSGLFRSRDKPKDATSGSSYRFFFGGTTSGKAVTERSAMQMTAVYSCVRILSEAIAGLPVHLYRYDGSGGKEKATDHPLYFILHDEPNPEMTSFVFRETLMTHLLLWGNAYAQIIRNGKGEVVALYPLMPNRMTVDRDADGHLYYEYQTSQDEAHTMDGSRIRLLPSDVLHIPGLGFDGLMGYSPIAMTKNAIGMAIACEEYGAKFFANGATPGGILEHPGVVKDPERVRESWNSAFGGSANANKVAVLEEGMKYTPISISPEQAQFLETRKFQINEIARIFRIPPHMIGDLEKSSFSNIEQQSLEFVKYTLDPWVCRWEQSMQRALLSMDEKKEYFFKFNVDGLLRGDYQSRMNGYATGRQNGWMSANDIRELENLDRIPEEEGGDLYLINGNMTKLKDAGIFAASSQGQEEPDETEESKQEPEQPQQSERTRPRKKEAL
;
A
#
# COMPACT_ATOMS: atom_id res chain seq x y z
N MET A 1 7.67 50.17 -13.23
CA MET A 1 8.11 49.37 -12.07
C MET A 1 6.91 48.50 -11.66
N SER A 2 7.04 47.20 -11.81
CA SER A 2 5.95 46.27 -11.52
C SER A 2 5.76 46.13 -10.01
N ILE A 3 4.57 46.44 -9.53
CA ILE A 3 4.15 46.36 -8.11
C ILE A 3 4.14 44.91 -7.62
N PHE A 4 4.30 43.94 -8.50
CA PHE A 4 4.28 42.51 -8.18
C PHE A 4 5.66 41.89 -7.94
N SER A 5 6.78 42.60 -8.13
CA SER A 5 8.12 42.03 -7.97
C SER A 5 8.53 41.74 -6.51
N GLY A 6 7.81 42.32 -5.54
CA GLY A 6 8.06 42.10 -4.11
C GLY A 6 7.30 40.92 -3.50
N LEU A 7 6.19 40.50 -4.12
CA LEU A 7 5.33 39.43 -3.59
C LEU A 7 5.89 38.02 -3.82
N PHE A 8 6.86 37.85 -4.69
CA PHE A 8 7.45 36.55 -5.04
C PHE A 8 8.81 36.28 -4.37
N ARG A 9 9.33 37.25 -3.59
CA ARG A 9 10.66 37.14 -2.97
C ARG A 9 10.74 36.39 -1.64
N SER A 10 9.60 35.97 -1.06
CA SER A 10 9.62 35.30 0.25
C SER A 10 9.00 33.89 0.19
N ARG A 11 9.45 33.08 -0.79
CA ARG A 11 9.21 31.66 -0.66
C ARG A 11 10.27 31.09 0.25
N ASP A 12 9.82 30.53 1.39
CA ASP A 12 10.71 29.83 2.32
C ASP A 12 11.52 28.75 1.60
N LYS A 13 12.74 28.54 2.05
CA LYS A 13 13.55 27.41 1.58
C LYS A 13 12.84 26.09 1.93
N PRO A 14 12.89 25.09 1.04
CA PRO A 14 12.36 23.79 1.35
C PRO A 14 12.94 23.23 2.65
N LYS A 15 12.11 22.73 3.53
CA LYS A 15 12.55 22.11 4.78
C LYS A 15 12.81 20.63 4.52
N ASP A 16 14.04 20.33 4.14
CA ASP A 16 14.48 18.95 3.98
C ASP A 16 14.72 18.30 5.35
N ALA A 17 13.92 17.26 5.66
CA ALA A 17 14.09 16.46 6.88
C ALA A 17 15.25 15.45 6.78
N THR A 18 15.81 15.27 5.59
CA THR A 18 16.83 14.24 5.32
C THR A 18 18.26 14.75 5.37
N SER A 19 18.47 16.07 5.52
CA SER A 19 19.81 16.69 5.56
C SER A 19 20.02 17.69 6.70
N GLY A 20 21.27 17.87 7.13
CA GLY A 20 21.70 18.92 8.07
C GLY A 20 21.17 18.80 9.50
N SER A 21 20.83 19.94 10.13
CA SER A 21 20.33 20.00 11.52
C SER A 21 18.94 19.37 11.67
N SER A 22 18.12 19.42 10.63
CA SER A 22 16.81 18.77 10.60
C SER A 22 16.96 17.24 10.66
N TYR A 23 17.95 16.68 9.98
CA TYR A 23 18.25 15.25 10.08
C TYR A 23 18.55 14.82 11.52
N ARG A 24 19.38 15.57 12.26
CA ARG A 24 19.68 15.28 13.67
C ARG A 24 18.44 15.36 14.56
N PHE A 25 17.53 16.31 14.31
CA PHE A 25 16.30 16.43 15.05
C PHE A 25 15.38 15.23 14.82
N PHE A 26 15.24 14.79 13.59
CA PHE A 26 14.37 13.67 13.23
C PHE A 26 15.02 12.31 13.49
N PHE A 27 16.32 12.15 13.24
CA PHE A 27 17.07 10.89 13.40
C PHE A 27 18.05 10.92 14.58
N GLY A 28 17.66 11.52 15.69
CA GLY A 28 18.40 11.45 16.93
C GLY A 28 18.02 10.22 17.78
N GLY A 29 18.54 10.15 18.99
CA GLY A 29 18.13 9.17 19.98
C GLY A 29 16.63 9.22 20.24
N THR A 30 16.04 8.07 20.53
CA THR A 30 14.64 7.92 20.91
C THR A 30 14.48 7.92 22.42
N THR A 31 13.25 8.04 22.90
CA THR A 31 12.94 7.90 24.34
C THR A 31 13.28 6.52 24.90
N SER A 32 13.38 5.50 24.07
CA SER A 32 13.84 4.15 24.41
C SER A 32 15.38 3.99 24.39
N GLY A 33 16.14 5.07 24.09
CA GLY A 33 17.59 5.06 23.97
C GLY A 33 18.13 4.40 22.70
N LYS A 34 17.27 4.04 21.74
CA LYS A 34 17.65 3.41 20.47
C LYS A 34 17.79 4.45 19.37
N ALA A 35 18.85 4.35 18.57
CA ALA A 35 18.96 5.12 17.34
C ALA A 35 18.12 4.45 16.26
N VAL A 36 17.20 5.20 15.65
CA VAL A 36 16.37 4.76 14.54
C VAL A 36 16.82 5.44 13.27
N THR A 37 17.16 4.64 12.30
CA THR A 37 17.49 5.02 10.92
C THR A 37 16.60 4.19 9.99
N GLU A 38 16.52 4.54 8.71
CA GLU A 38 15.80 3.77 7.71
C GLU A 38 16.30 2.32 7.67
N ARG A 39 17.62 2.14 7.79
CA ARG A 39 18.25 0.82 7.78
C ARG A 39 17.86 -0.01 9.02
N SER A 40 17.93 0.57 10.22
CA SER A 40 17.53 -0.16 11.44
C SER A 40 16.03 -0.39 11.51
N ALA A 41 15.22 0.53 10.97
CA ALA A 41 13.77 0.34 10.87
C ALA A 41 13.42 -0.82 9.93
N MET A 42 14.10 -0.95 8.78
CA MET A 42 13.90 -2.05 7.83
C MET A 42 14.34 -3.43 8.36
N GLN A 43 15.14 -3.48 9.43
CA GLN A 43 15.45 -4.74 10.10
C GLN A 43 14.31 -5.27 10.96
N MET A 44 13.34 -4.41 11.28
CA MET A 44 12.13 -4.83 11.98
C MET A 44 11.13 -5.48 11.03
N THR A 45 10.70 -6.69 11.35
CA THR A 45 9.76 -7.47 10.52
C THR A 45 8.48 -6.72 10.20
N ALA A 46 7.90 -6.00 11.16
CA ALA A 46 6.66 -5.23 10.96
C ALA A 46 6.87 -4.07 9.98
N VAL A 47 7.96 -3.31 10.10
CA VAL A 47 8.27 -2.21 9.17
C VAL A 47 8.55 -2.76 7.77
N TYR A 48 9.40 -3.80 7.68
CA TYR A 48 9.71 -4.45 6.42
C TYR A 48 8.45 -4.94 5.70
N SER A 49 7.56 -5.64 6.43
CA SER A 49 6.29 -6.13 5.87
C SER A 49 5.41 -5.00 5.37
N CYS A 50 5.29 -3.91 6.13
CA CYS A 50 4.49 -2.76 5.72
C CYS A 50 5.07 -2.06 4.48
N VAL A 51 6.37 -1.82 4.45
CA VAL A 51 7.04 -1.20 3.29
C VAL A 51 6.90 -2.09 2.08
N ARG A 52 7.14 -3.39 2.21
CA ARG A 52 7.00 -4.37 1.15
C ARG A 52 5.59 -4.40 0.57
N ILE A 53 4.55 -4.56 1.41
CA ILE A 53 3.15 -4.63 0.98
C ILE A 53 2.77 -3.40 0.15
N LEU A 54 3.11 -2.19 0.62
CA LEU A 54 2.76 -0.96 -0.09
C LEU A 54 3.56 -0.79 -1.38
N SER A 55 4.85 -1.12 -1.36
CA SER A 55 5.71 -0.99 -2.54
C SER A 55 5.30 -1.97 -3.64
N GLU A 56 5.06 -3.23 -3.29
CA GLU A 56 4.59 -4.25 -4.23
C GLU A 56 3.17 -3.93 -4.75
N ALA A 57 2.28 -3.41 -3.88
CA ALA A 57 0.93 -3.04 -4.28
C ALA A 57 0.92 -1.93 -5.34
N ILE A 58 1.70 -0.86 -5.15
CA ILE A 58 1.82 0.23 -6.15
C ILE A 58 2.57 -0.25 -7.40
N ALA A 59 3.65 -1.03 -7.23
CA ALA A 59 4.43 -1.55 -8.34
C ALA A 59 3.62 -2.49 -9.26
N GLY A 60 2.73 -3.29 -8.67
CA GLY A 60 1.86 -4.21 -9.40
C GLY A 60 0.70 -3.57 -10.14
N LEU A 61 0.39 -2.29 -9.89
CA LEU A 61 -0.67 -1.59 -10.62
C LEU A 61 -0.19 -1.20 -12.03
N PRO A 62 -0.88 -1.62 -13.10
CA PRO A 62 -0.58 -1.12 -14.43
C PRO A 62 -0.80 0.40 -14.50
N VAL A 63 0.19 1.11 -15.01
CA VAL A 63 0.07 2.55 -15.32
C VAL A 63 -0.07 2.73 -16.83
N HIS A 64 -1.06 3.50 -17.24
CA HIS A 64 -1.31 3.80 -18.64
C HIS A 64 -1.29 5.31 -18.88
N LEU A 65 -0.78 5.69 -20.04
CA LEU A 65 -0.98 7.01 -20.61
C LEU A 65 -2.24 6.97 -21.48
N TYR A 66 -3.16 7.87 -21.19
CA TYR A 66 -4.39 8.04 -21.97
C TYR A 66 -4.37 9.35 -22.75
N ARG A 67 -4.99 9.33 -23.92
CA ARG A 67 -5.29 10.52 -24.72
C ARG A 67 -6.79 10.79 -24.67
N TYR A 68 -7.19 12.05 -24.50
CA TYR A 68 -8.59 12.45 -24.65
C TYR A 68 -8.97 12.38 -26.13
N ASP A 69 -10.05 11.70 -26.44
CA ASP A 69 -10.65 11.80 -27.77
C ASP A 69 -11.52 13.06 -27.87
N GLY A 70 -11.74 13.56 -29.11
CA GLY A 70 -12.54 14.76 -29.35
C GLY A 70 -14.02 14.62 -28.98
N SER A 71 -14.48 13.41 -28.60
CA SER A 71 -15.86 13.10 -28.23
C SER A 71 -16.13 13.11 -26.72
N GLY A 72 -15.12 13.37 -25.91
CA GLY A 72 -15.17 13.32 -24.45
C GLY A 72 -14.86 11.94 -23.85
N GLY A 73 -14.45 10.99 -24.68
CA GLY A 73 -13.89 9.70 -24.27
C GLY A 73 -12.38 9.76 -24.04
N LYS A 74 -11.77 8.60 -23.82
CA LYS A 74 -10.33 8.43 -23.67
C LYS A 74 -9.88 7.12 -24.30
N GLU A 75 -8.68 7.12 -24.84
CA GLU A 75 -8.02 5.92 -25.38
C GLU A 75 -6.60 5.79 -24.84
N LYS A 76 -6.08 4.57 -24.81
CA LYS A 76 -4.67 4.31 -24.41
C LYS A 76 -3.75 4.84 -25.51
N ALA A 77 -2.85 5.75 -25.15
CA ALA A 77 -1.87 6.34 -26.07
C ALA A 77 -0.63 5.44 -26.21
N THR A 78 -0.80 4.23 -26.76
CA THR A 78 0.27 3.22 -26.89
C THR A 78 1.35 3.63 -27.88
N ASP A 79 1.06 4.57 -28.77
CA ASP A 79 1.95 5.18 -29.76
C ASP A 79 2.89 6.24 -29.13
N HIS A 80 2.59 6.72 -27.93
CA HIS A 80 3.40 7.74 -27.28
C HIS A 80 4.66 7.14 -26.62
N PRO A 81 5.87 7.73 -26.77
CA PRO A 81 7.11 7.19 -26.18
C PRO A 81 7.04 6.94 -24.68
N LEU A 82 6.37 7.79 -23.90
CA LEU A 82 6.19 7.62 -22.46
C LEU A 82 5.37 6.38 -22.08
N TYR A 83 4.54 5.85 -23.00
CA TYR A 83 3.76 4.66 -22.71
C TYR A 83 4.67 3.49 -22.39
N PHE A 84 5.60 3.16 -23.29
CA PHE A 84 6.57 2.07 -23.10
C PHE A 84 7.45 2.28 -21.86
N ILE A 85 7.98 3.51 -21.68
CA ILE A 85 8.87 3.85 -20.55
C ILE A 85 8.18 3.61 -19.20
N LEU A 86 6.92 3.97 -19.06
CA LEU A 86 6.22 3.84 -17.78
C LEU A 86 5.54 2.49 -17.58
N HIS A 87 5.08 1.87 -18.67
CA HIS A 87 4.37 0.61 -18.62
C HIS A 87 5.33 -0.59 -18.55
N ASP A 88 6.37 -0.59 -19.37
CA ASP A 88 7.24 -1.75 -19.57
C ASP A 88 8.64 -1.55 -18.99
N GLU A 89 9.41 -0.59 -19.51
CA GLU A 89 10.86 -0.48 -19.27
C GLU A 89 11.31 0.98 -19.14
N PRO A 90 11.43 1.50 -17.91
CA PRO A 90 11.83 2.89 -17.68
C PRO A 90 13.29 3.17 -18.03
N ASN A 91 14.16 2.16 -18.05
CA ASN A 91 15.55 2.20 -18.46
C ASN A 91 16.04 0.77 -18.69
N PRO A 92 17.22 0.57 -19.36
CA PRO A 92 17.74 -0.77 -19.67
C PRO A 92 18.12 -1.64 -18.47
N GLU A 93 18.12 -1.11 -17.26
CA GLU A 93 18.60 -1.80 -16.05
C GLU A 93 17.45 -2.39 -15.23
N MET A 94 16.22 -1.91 -15.41
CA MET A 94 15.10 -2.32 -14.56
C MET A 94 13.74 -2.28 -15.27
N THR A 95 12.86 -3.19 -14.88
CA THR A 95 11.47 -3.19 -15.32
C THR A 95 10.68 -2.07 -14.65
N SER A 96 9.52 -1.74 -15.20
CA SER A 96 8.65 -0.73 -14.61
C SER A 96 8.12 -1.12 -13.23
N PHE A 97 8.01 -2.43 -12.95
CA PHE A 97 7.68 -2.93 -11.61
C PHE A 97 8.76 -2.56 -10.61
N VAL A 98 10.02 -2.93 -10.87
CA VAL A 98 11.16 -2.65 -9.99
C VAL A 98 11.36 -1.15 -9.79
N PHE A 99 11.19 -0.35 -10.84
CA PHE A 99 11.26 1.10 -10.78
C PHE A 99 10.23 1.68 -9.80
N ARG A 100 8.96 1.28 -9.94
CA ARG A 100 7.89 1.76 -9.06
C ARG A 100 8.06 1.27 -7.63
N GLU A 101 8.45 0.00 -7.46
CA GLU A 101 8.76 -0.58 -6.14
C GLU A 101 9.87 0.21 -5.42
N THR A 102 10.95 0.52 -6.13
CA THR A 102 12.07 1.30 -5.61
C THR A 102 11.63 2.70 -5.19
N LEU A 103 10.93 3.43 -6.06
CA LEU A 103 10.48 4.78 -5.73
C LEU A 103 9.44 4.79 -4.59
N MET A 104 8.56 3.79 -4.54
CA MET A 104 7.61 3.68 -3.44
C MET A 104 8.32 3.36 -2.12
N THR A 105 9.32 2.49 -2.14
CA THR A 105 10.19 2.24 -0.98
C THR A 105 10.88 3.53 -0.52
N HIS A 106 11.39 4.35 -1.44
CA HIS A 106 11.95 5.66 -1.11
C HIS A 106 10.94 6.58 -0.42
N LEU A 107 9.70 6.64 -0.92
CA LEU A 107 8.62 7.41 -0.31
C LEU A 107 8.34 6.97 1.13
N LEU A 108 8.27 5.67 1.37
CA LEU A 108 7.92 5.10 2.68
C LEU A 108 9.05 5.24 3.71
N LEU A 109 10.31 5.28 3.26
CA LEU A 109 11.46 5.42 4.14
C LEU A 109 11.87 6.88 4.35
N TRP A 110 12.00 7.65 3.26
CA TRP A 110 12.52 9.03 3.30
C TRP A 110 11.46 10.11 3.09
N GLY A 111 10.23 9.73 2.75
CA GLY A 111 9.14 10.66 2.51
C GLY A 111 9.18 11.35 1.16
N ASN A 112 10.19 11.09 0.35
CA ASN A 112 10.35 11.63 -1.00
C ASN A 112 10.92 10.56 -1.93
N ALA A 113 10.49 10.56 -3.18
CA ALA A 113 11.10 9.76 -4.22
C ALA A 113 11.54 10.66 -5.38
N TYR A 114 12.70 10.35 -5.95
CA TYR A 114 13.29 11.10 -7.05
C TYR A 114 13.71 10.15 -8.15
N ALA A 115 13.46 10.56 -9.40
CA ALA A 115 14.09 9.93 -10.56
C ALA A 115 14.63 10.99 -11.51
N GLN A 116 15.81 10.78 -12.07
CA GLN A 116 16.37 11.60 -13.12
C GLN A 116 15.62 11.32 -14.42
N ILE A 117 15.24 12.38 -15.12
CA ILE A 117 14.59 12.33 -16.42
C ILE A 117 15.65 12.54 -17.48
N ILE A 118 15.90 11.53 -18.30
CA ILE A 118 16.80 11.64 -19.44
C ILE A 118 15.99 11.98 -20.68
N ARG A 119 16.40 13.03 -21.39
CA ARG A 119 15.73 13.48 -22.62
C ARG A 119 16.69 13.40 -23.81
N ASN A 120 16.13 13.12 -24.96
CA ASN A 120 16.86 13.18 -26.23
C ASN A 120 17.01 14.63 -26.72
N GLY A 121 17.70 14.83 -27.86
CA GLY A 121 17.90 16.15 -28.48
C GLY A 121 16.63 16.84 -28.96
N LYS A 122 15.47 16.15 -28.98
CA LYS A 122 14.15 16.71 -29.28
C LYS A 122 13.36 17.08 -28.02
N GLY A 123 13.89 16.78 -26.84
CA GLY A 123 13.22 17.02 -25.57
C GLY A 123 12.29 15.89 -25.12
N GLU A 124 12.19 14.79 -25.87
CA GLU A 124 11.38 13.62 -25.50
C GLU A 124 12.08 12.82 -24.40
N VAL A 125 11.30 12.32 -23.43
CA VAL A 125 11.82 11.45 -22.37
C VAL A 125 12.20 10.10 -22.98
N VAL A 126 13.42 9.64 -22.70
CA VAL A 126 13.95 8.37 -23.19
C VAL A 126 14.29 7.38 -22.07
N ALA A 127 14.51 7.86 -20.84
CA ALA A 127 14.74 6.99 -19.69
C ALA A 127 14.46 7.72 -18.36
N LEU A 128 14.21 6.92 -17.31
CA LEU A 128 14.04 7.37 -15.93
C LEU A 128 14.94 6.53 -15.01
N TYR A 129 15.79 7.18 -14.22
CA TYR A 129 16.69 6.52 -13.27
C TYR A 129 16.39 6.95 -11.84
N PRO A 130 16.13 6.02 -10.91
CA PRO A 130 15.93 6.38 -9.50
C PRO A 130 17.14 7.07 -8.89
N LEU A 131 16.92 8.11 -8.11
CA LEU A 131 17.93 8.81 -7.34
C LEU A 131 17.70 8.59 -5.84
N MET A 132 18.79 8.33 -5.11
CA MET A 132 18.71 8.08 -3.66
C MET A 132 18.31 9.34 -2.89
N PRO A 133 17.19 9.31 -2.12
CA PRO A 133 16.69 10.51 -1.44
C PRO A 133 17.65 11.08 -0.38
N ASN A 134 18.43 10.24 0.28
CA ASN A 134 19.41 10.67 1.28
C ASN A 134 20.61 11.41 0.68
N ARG A 135 20.76 11.42 -0.64
CA ARG A 135 21.79 12.16 -1.40
C ARG A 135 21.22 13.38 -2.12
N MET A 136 19.90 13.62 -2.00
CA MET A 136 19.22 14.70 -2.69
C MET A 136 18.97 15.87 -1.73
N THR A 137 19.36 17.07 -2.16
CA THR A 137 19.01 18.33 -1.48
C THR A 137 18.15 19.16 -2.42
N VAL A 138 17.07 19.70 -1.90
CA VAL A 138 16.17 20.59 -2.64
C VAL A 138 16.28 21.97 -2.05
N ASP A 139 16.65 22.95 -2.85
CA ASP A 139 16.85 24.33 -2.39
C ASP A 139 16.40 25.35 -3.47
N ARG A 140 16.50 26.63 -3.15
CA ARG A 140 16.21 27.74 -4.06
C ARG A 140 17.45 28.60 -4.24
N ASP A 141 17.67 29.02 -5.47
CA ASP A 141 18.71 29.98 -5.79
C ASP A 141 18.40 31.41 -5.29
N ALA A 142 19.29 32.34 -5.57
CA ALA A 142 19.15 33.74 -5.14
C ALA A 142 17.91 34.43 -5.76
N ASP A 143 17.44 33.94 -6.90
CA ASP A 143 16.27 34.46 -7.60
C ASP A 143 14.98 33.76 -7.18
N GLY A 144 15.06 32.76 -6.27
CA GLY A 144 13.95 31.99 -5.76
C GLY A 144 13.53 30.81 -6.63
N HIS A 145 14.28 30.47 -7.66
CA HIS A 145 14.03 29.29 -8.49
C HIS A 145 14.44 28.01 -7.77
N LEU A 146 13.57 27.02 -7.83
CA LEU A 146 13.82 25.70 -7.26
C LEU A 146 14.90 24.99 -8.06
N TYR A 147 15.80 24.29 -7.36
CA TYR A 147 16.77 23.38 -7.96
C TYR A 147 16.98 22.17 -7.05
N TYR A 148 17.52 21.12 -7.62
CA TYR A 148 17.89 19.89 -6.95
C TYR A 148 19.41 19.74 -7.01
N GLU A 149 20.02 19.34 -5.90
CA GLU A 149 21.44 19.05 -5.81
C GLU A 149 21.63 17.60 -5.38
N TYR A 150 22.21 16.81 -6.27
CA TYR A 150 22.45 15.40 -6.04
C TYR A 150 23.92 15.14 -5.78
N GLN A 151 24.22 14.47 -4.66
CA GLN A 151 25.59 14.06 -4.31
C GLN A 151 25.85 12.67 -4.90
N THR A 152 26.73 12.59 -5.91
CA THR A 152 27.18 11.32 -6.49
C THR A 152 28.06 10.56 -5.50
N SER A 153 28.05 9.22 -5.52
CA SER A 153 29.05 8.43 -4.81
C SER A 153 30.39 8.51 -5.54
N GLN A 154 31.49 8.31 -4.81
CA GLN A 154 32.84 8.26 -5.41
C GLN A 154 32.97 7.15 -6.46
N ASP A 155 32.13 6.10 -6.38
CA ASP A 155 32.16 4.95 -7.30
C ASP A 155 31.35 5.17 -8.57
N GLU A 156 30.36 6.07 -8.57
CA GLU A 156 29.49 6.35 -9.71
C GLU A 156 30.03 7.42 -10.66
N ALA A 157 30.91 8.27 -10.16
CA ALA A 157 31.61 9.25 -10.99
C ALA A 157 33.05 8.80 -11.16
N HIS A 158 33.49 8.54 -12.36
CA HIS A 158 34.91 8.48 -12.70
C HIS A 158 35.63 9.84 -12.39
N THR A 159 35.04 10.67 -11.55
CA THR A 159 35.54 11.97 -11.11
C THR A 159 35.97 11.89 -9.65
N MET A 160 37.20 12.24 -9.38
CA MET A 160 37.92 12.08 -8.11
C MET A 160 37.39 12.87 -6.90
N ASP A 161 36.22 13.48 -6.99
CA ASP A 161 35.63 14.24 -5.90
C ASP A 161 34.11 13.97 -5.90
N GLY A 162 33.53 13.63 -4.78
CA GLY A 162 32.06 13.42 -4.66
C GLY A 162 31.34 14.68 -5.14
N SER A 163 31.23 14.83 -6.46
CA SER A 163 30.74 16.03 -7.09
C SER A 163 29.24 16.16 -6.87
N ARG A 164 28.80 17.34 -6.49
CA ARG A 164 27.41 17.70 -6.43
C ARG A 164 26.96 18.10 -7.82
N ILE A 165 25.91 17.45 -8.30
CA ILE A 165 25.31 17.75 -9.59
C ILE A 165 24.04 18.55 -9.33
N ARG A 166 23.95 19.73 -9.94
CA ARG A 166 22.74 20.54 -9.92
C ARG A 166 21.82 20.11 -11.06
N LEU A 167 20.60 19.71 -10.72
CA LEU A 167 19.55 19.31 -11.64
C LEU A 167 18.43 20.36 -11.63
N LEU A 168 17.85 20.61 -12.78
CA LEU A 168 16.69 21.48 -12.92
C LEU A 168 15.39 20.72 -12.56
N PRO A 169 14.31 21.44 -12.21
CA PRO A 169 13.02 20.81 -11.98
C PRO A 169 12.45 20.05 -13.19
N SER A 170 12.90 20.39 -14.40
CA SER A 170 12.55 19.67 -15.63
C SER A 170 13.24 18.31 -15.76
N ASP A 171 14.34 18.11 -15.03
CA ASP A 171 15.19 16.92 -15.15
C ASP A 171 14.98 15.94 -13.99
N VAL A 172 14.01 16.23 -13.10
CA VAL A 172 13.73 15.41 -11.93
C VAL A 172 12.23 15.12 -11.81
N LEU A 173 11.87 13.86 -11.84
CA LEU A 173 10.58 13.41 -11.35
C LEU A 173 10.67 13.37 -9.82
N HIS A 174 10.00 14.28 -9.15
CA HIS A 174 9.91 14.34 -7.70
C HIS A 174 8.48 14.01 -7.25
N ILE A 175 8.36 12.96 -6.45
CA ILE A 175 7.10 12.53 -5.81
C ILE A 175 7.24 12.82 -4.31
N PRO A 176 6.61 13.86 -3.76
CA PRO A 176 6.66 14.15 -2.34
C PRO A 176 5.57 13.37 -1.58
N GLY A 177 5.92 12.90 -0.38
CA GLY A 177 4.97 12.39 0.59
C GLY A 177 4.19 13.50 1.32
N LEU A 178 3.72 13.21 2.52
CA LEU A 178 3.09 14.21 3.39
C LEU A 178 4.16 15.16 3.94
N GLY A 179 3.98 16.47 3.79
CA GLY A 179 4.87 17.51 4.28
C GLY A 179 4.12 18.79 4.64
N PHE A 180 4.81 19.78 5.25
CA PHE A 180 4.19 21.05 5.64
C PHE A 180 4.27 22.12 4.57
N ASP A 181 5.32 22.10 3.73
CA ASP A 181 5.58 23.17 2.74
C ASP A 181 5.02 22.87 1.36
N GLY A 182 4.47 21.67 1.16
CA GLY A 182 3.96 21.20 -0.12
C GLY A 182 5.05 20.87 -1.16
N LEU A 183 6.32 20.95 -0.77
CA LEU A 183 7.47 20.63 -1.62
C LEU A 183 8.18 19.36 -1.15
N MET A 184 8.43 19.27 0.16
CA MET A 184 9.16 18.17 0.77
C MET A 184 8.24 17.31 1.65
N GLY A 185 8.28 16.01 1.41
CA GLY A 185 7.64 15.04 2.31
C GLY A 185 8.51 14.72 3.52
N TYR A 186 7.89 14.50 4.67
CA TYR A 186 8.58 14.01 5.86
C TYR A 186 8.76 12.50 5.80
N SER A 187 9.92 12.03 6.25
CA SER A 187 10.17 10.60 6.43
C SER A 187 9.18 10.01 7.44
N PRO A 188 8.35 9.03 7.07
CA PRO A 188 7.48 8.33 8.01
C PRO A 188 8.27 7.69 9.15
N ILE A 189 9.48 7.18 8.87
CA ILE A 189 10.37 6.57 9.85
C ILE A 189 10.84 7.62 10.88
N ALA A 190 11.26 8.80 10.41
CA ALA A 190 11.69 9.87 11.30
C ALA A 190 10.57 10.40 12.19
N MET A 191 9.36 10.57 11.63
CA MET A 191 8.20 11.06 12.36
C MET A 191 7.74 10.09 13.45
N THR A 192 7.96 8.80 13.26
CA THR A 192 7.49 7.75 14.17
C THR A 192 8.63 7.03 14.88
N LYS A 193 9.81 7.64 14.93
CA LYS A 193 11.03 7.04 15.49
C LYS A 193 10.86 6.50 16.92
N ASN A 194 10.04 7.13 17.76
CA ASN A 194 9.83 6.67 19.13
C ASN A 194 9.05 5.34 19.20
N ALA A 195 8.03 5.16 18.36
CA ALA A 195 7.30 3.91 18.26
C ALA A 195 8.20 2.78 17.75
N ILE A 196 8.95 3.05 16.68
CA ILE A 196 9.90 2.10 16.09
C ILE A 196 11.02 1.78 17.11
N GLY A 197 11.57 2.80 17.78
CA GLY A 197 12.61 2.61 18.77
C GLY A 197 12.15 1.80 20.00
N MET A 198 10.89 1.96 20.41
CA MET A 198 10.29 1.13 21.45
C MET A 198 10.16 -0.31 21.00
N ALA A 199 9.71 -0.54 19.78
CA ALA A 199 9.59 -1.89 19.22
C ALA A 199 10.96 -2.59 19.11
N ILE A 200 12.02 -1.89 18.67
CA ILE A 200 13.41 -2.40 18.65
C ILE A 200 13.86 -2.76 20.08
N ALA A 201 13.58 -1.89 21.05
CA ALA A 201 13.96 -2.16 22.45
C ALA A 201 13.24 -3.40 23.02
N CYS A 202 11.96 -3.58 22.71
CA CYS A 202 11.20 -4.78 23.09
C CYS A 202 11.77 -6.05 22.45
N GLU A 203 12.14 -5.98 21.18
CA GLU A 203 12.72 -7.12 20.47
C GLU A 203 14.09 -7.52 21.04
N GLU A 204 14.95 -6.54 21.31
CA GLU A 204 16.24 -6.77 21.95
C GLU A 204 16.10 -7.32 23.38
N TYR A 205 15.14 -6.81 24.16
CA TYR A 205 14.86 -7.32 25.48
C TYR A 205 14.51 -8.80 25.44
N GLY A 206 13.57 -9.17 24.55
CA GLY A 206 13.18 -10.57 24.35
C GLY A 206 14.35 -11.45 23.90
N ALA A 207 15.13 -10.97 22.92
CA ALA A 207 16.29 -11.69 22.41
C ALA A 207 17.33 -11.95 23.54
N LYS A 208 17.65 -10.95 24.36
CA LYS A 208 18.55 -11.09 25.49
C LYS A 208 18.00 -12.04 26.56
N PHE A 209 16.71 -11.94 26.85
CA PHE A 209 16.07 -12.83 27.81
C PHE A 209 16.17 -14.29 27.39
N PHE A 210 15.84 -14.60 26.15
CA PHE A 210 15.95 -15.97 25.62
C PHE A 210 17.41 -16.42 25.45
N ALA A 211 18.33 -15.55 25.06
CA ALA A 211 19.74 -15.87 24.95
C ALA A 211 20.36 -16.22 26.31
N ASN A 212 19.86 -15.64 27.40
CA ASN A 212 20.30 -15.97 28.77
C ASN A 212 19.54 -17.15 29.37
N GLY A 213 18.91 -17.99 28.54
CA GLY A 213 18.24 -19.21 29.01
C GLY A 213 16.89 -18.98 29.67
N ALA A 214 16.25 -17.83 29.39
CA ALA A 214 14.98 -17.42 29.99
C ALA A 214 15.00 -17.34 31.53
N THR A 215 16.18 -17.18 32.10
CA THR A 215 16.37 -17.06 33.56
C THR A 215 16.34 -15.58 33.92
N PRO A 216 15.45 -15.14 34.81
CA PRO A 216 15.45 -13.76 35.28
C PRO A 216 16.79 -13.41 35.96
N GLY A 217 17.24 -12.18 35.79
CA GLY A 217 18.37 -11.67 36.56
C GLY A 217 18.07 -11.77 38.08
N GLY A 218 19.02 -12.14 38.86
CA GLY A 218 18.82 -12.33 40.31
C GLY A 218 20.07 -12.03 41.12
N ILE A 219 19.88 -12.02 42.41
CA ILE A 219 20.95 -11.91 43.41
C ILE A 219 21.23 -13.30 43.97
N LEU A 220 22.49 -13.70 43.95
CA LEU A 220 22.98 -14.82 44.74
C LEU A 220 23.41 -14.29 46.10
N GLU A 221 22.64 -14.67 47.11
CA GLU A 221 22.92 -14.31 48.52
C GLU A 221 23.74 -15.44 49.18
N HIS A 222 24.78 -15.04 49.89
CA HIS A 222 25.60 -15.98 50.68
C HIS A 222 25.64 -15.48 52.12
N PRO A 223 25.44 -16.37 53.14
CA PRO A 223 25.38 -15.96 54.55
C PRO A 223 26.73 -15.47 55.12
N GLY A 224 27.83 -15.73 54.44
CA GLY A 224 29.17 -15.29 54.80
C GLY A 224 29.82 -14.39 53.74
N VAL A 225 31.12 -14.14 53.88
CA VAL A 225 31.89 -13.31 52.94
C VAL A 225 32.35 -14.17 51.77
N VAL A 226 31.96 -13.82 50.57
CA VAL A 226 32.44 -14.41 49.31
C VAL A 226 33.81 -13.84 49.01
N LYS A 227 34.86 -14.65 48.99
CA LYS A 227 36.23 -14.21 48.74
C LYS A 227 36.46 -13.74 47.28
N ASP A 228 35.76 -14.35 46.37
CA ASP A 228 35.85 -14.06 44.92
C ASP A 228 34.45 -14.04 44.30
N PRO A 229 33.74 -12.91 44.31
CA PRO A 229 32.41 -12.76 43.75
C PRO A 229 32.38 -12.93 42.20
N GLU A 230 33.48 -12.59 41.51
CA GLU A 230 33.55 -12.70 40.07
C GLU A 230 33.58 -14.16 39.62
N ARG A 231 34.37 -14.98 40.26
CA ARG A 231 34.45 -16.44 40.01
C ARG A 231 33.09 -17.11 40.23
N VAL A 232 32.37 -16.73 41.30
CA VAL A 232 31.02 -17.28 41.57
C VAL A 232 30.06 -16.87 40.44
N ARG A 233 30.10 -15.63 40.00
CA ARG A 233 29.27 -15.11 38.90
C ARG A 233 29.58 -15.80 37.57
N GLU A 234 30.87 -16.00 37.26
CA GLU A 234 31.30 -16.69 36.04
C GLU A 234 30.88 -18.18 36.06
N SER A 235 31.07 -18.85 37.19
CA SER A 235 30.64 -20.25 37.39
C SER A 235 29.12 -20.38 37.23
N TRP A 236 28.35 -19.45 37.79
CA TRP A 236 26.90 -19.40 37.65
C TRP A 236 26.50 -19.20 36.20
N ASN A 237 27.07 -18.21 35.50
CA ASN A 237 26.76 -17.91 34.11
C ASN A 237 27.15 -19.07 33.18
N SER A 238 28.26 -19.76 33.43
CA SER A 238 28.67 -20.91 32.61
C SER A 238 27.76 -22.13 32.81
N ALA A 239 27.24 -22.32 34.01
CA ALA A 239 26.37 -23.43 34.34
C ALA A 239 24.92 -23.24 33.92
N PHE A 240 24.38 -22.02 34.05
CA PHE A 240 22.97 -21.71 33.90
C PHE A 240 22.68 -20.63 32.83
N GLY A 241 23.69 -19.91 32.34
CA GLY A 241 23.54 -18.95 31.25
C GLY A 241 23.45 -19.61 29.88
N GLY A 242 22.74 -18.97 28.95
CA GLY A 242 22.58 -19.42 27.58
C GLY A 242 21.40 -20.38 27.36
N SER A 243 20.86 -20.35 26.14
CA SER A 243 19.67 -21.14 25.74
C SER A 243 19.89 -22.68 25.89
N ALA A 244 21.12 -23.14 25.75
CA ALA A 244 21.47 -24.54 25.91
C ALA A 244 21.39 -25.05 27.38
N ASN A 245 21.40 -24.14 28.34
CA ASN A 245 21.34 -24.42 29.76
C ASN A 245 19.97 -24.10 30.39
N ALA A 246 18.99 -23.70 29.58
CA ALA A 246 17.64 -23.41 30.04
C ALA A 246 17.02 -24.63 30.77
N ASN A 247 16.28 -24.33 31.85
CA ASN A 247 15.60 -25.34 32.69
C ASN A 247 16.51 -26.35 33.44
N LYS A 248 17.81 -26.10 33.57
CA LYS A 248 18.67 -26.91 34.45
C LYS A 248 18.36 -26.62 35.90
N VAL A 249 18.36 -27.67 36.72
CA VAL A 249 18.21 -27.55 38.18
C VAL A 249 19.48 -26.96 38.77
N ALA A 250 19.37 -25.86 39.50
CA ALA A 250 20.45 -25.26 40.25
C ALA A 250 20.57 -25.91 41.64
N VAL A 251 21.74 -26.39 42.00
CA VAL A 251 22.06 -26.82 43.36
C VAL A 251 22.90 -25.74 44.01
N LEU A 252 22.37 -25.13 45.08
CA LEU A 252 23.04 -24.08 45.84
C LEU A 252 23.66 -24.69 47.10
N GLU A 253 24.94 -24.47 47.27
CA GLU A 253 25.71 -24.98 48.41
C GLU A 253 25.87 -23.89 49.48
N GLU A 254 26.34 -24.28 50.69
CA GLU A 254 26.71 -23.37 51.80
C GLU A 254 25.65 -22.34 52.20
N GLY A 255 24.37 -22.66 52.03
CA GLY A 255 23.28 -21.79 52.43
C GLY A 255 23.03 -20.60 51.48
N MET A 256 23.60 -20.65 50.28
CA MET A 256 23.29 -19.67 49.23
C MET A 256 21.81 -19.67 48.88
N LYS A 257 21.29 -18.51 48.57
CA LYS A 257 19.91 -18.32 48.07
C LYS A 257 19.96 -17.53 46.78
N TYR A 258 19.07 -17.87 45.84
CA TYR A 258 18.84 -17.11 44.63
C TYR A 258 17.51 -16.35 44.74
N THR A 259 17.60 -15.05 44.68
CA THR A 259 16.41 -14.17 44.67
C THR A 259 16.29 -13.46 43.30
N PRO A 260 15.27 -13.75 42.48
CA PRO A 260 15.09 -13.08 41.21
C PRO A 260 14.73 -11.61 41.44
N ILE A 261 15.40 -10.70 40.73
CA ILE A 261 15.17 -9.24 40.81
C ILE A 261 14.61 -8.67 39.52
N SER A 262 14.57 -9.44 38.44
CA SER A 262 13.97 -8.99 37.19
C SER A 262 12.53 -9.45 37.07
N ILE A 263 11.74 -8.63 36.39
CA ILE A 263 10.35 -8.95 36.05
C ILE A 263 10.38 -10.03 34.97
N SER A 264 9.59 -11.10 35.13
CA SER A 264 9.44 -12.10 34.07
C SER A 264 8.74 -11.49 32.84
N PRO A 265 8.98 -11.99 31.62
CA PRO A 265 8.26 -11.54 30.43
C PRO A 265 6.74 -11.62 30.54
N GLU A 266 6.23 -12.61 31.28
CA GLU A 266 4.80 -12.76 31.56
C GLU A 266 4.27 -11.63 32.46
N GLN A 267 5.01 -11.28 33.52
CA GLN A 267 4.68 -10.16 34.39
C GLN A 267 4.80 -8.80 33.66
N ALA A 268 5.70 -8.70 32.69
CA ALA A 268 5.84 -7.51 31.87
C ALA A 268 4.81 -7.44 30.73
N GLN A 269 3.89 -8.39 30.60
CA GLN A 269 2.96 -8.50 29.46
C GLN A 269 3.68 -8.37 28.11
N PHE A 270 4.81 -9.04 28.00
CA PHE A 270 5.74 -8.87 26.89
C PHE A 270 5.11 -9.17 25.53
N LEU A 271 4.32 -10.24 25.45
CA LEU A 271 3.66 -10.63 24.20
C LEU A 271 2.61 -9.60 23.77
N GLU A 272 1.83 -9.08 24.71
CA GLU A 272 0.84 -8.05 24.43
C GLU A 272 1.50 -6.74 23.99
N THR A 273 2.61 -6.37 24.63
CA THR A 273 3.39 -5.19 24.24
C THR A 273 3.96 -5.35 22.82
N ARG A 274 4.56 -6.49 22.48
CA ARG A 274 5.03 -6.74 21.10
C ARG A 274 3.90 -6.63 20.08
N LYS A 275 2.76 -7.22 20.37
CA LYS A 275 1.60 -7.17 19.50
C LYS A 275 1.08 -5.76 19.32
N PHE A 276 0.99 -5.00 20.41
CA PHE A 276 0.63 -3.58 20.36
C PHE A 276 1.58 -2.79 19.45
N GLN A 277 2.91 -3.00 19.57
CA GLN A 277 3.90 -2.32 18.74
C GLN A 277 3.77 -2.68 17.26
N ILE A 278 3.50 -3.94 16.92
CA ILE A 278 3.25 -4.37 15.53
C ILE A 278 2.03 -3.63 14.96
N ASN A 279 0.94 -3.57 15.72
CA ASN A 279 -0.29 -2.89 15.30
C ASN A 279 -0.10 -1.37 15.20
N GLU A 280 0.75 -0.78 16.03
CA GLU A 280 1.08 0.63 15.96
C GLU A 280 1.87 0.95 14.68
N ILE A 281 2.85 0.10 14.32
CA ILE A 281 3.58 0.21 13.05
C ILE A 281 2.63 0.06 11.86
N ALA A 282 1.74 -0.93 11.86
CA ALA A 282 0.73 -1.10 10.81
C ALA A 282 -0.14 0.15 10.63
N ARG A 283 -0.52 0.81 11.73
CA ARG A 283 -1.30 2.05 11.74
C ARG A 283 -0.55 3.22 11.09
N ILE A 284 0.77 3.32 11.31
CA ILE A 284 1.62 4.35 10.67
C ILE A 284 1.52 4.28 9.16
N PHE A 285 1.60 3.07 8.60
CA PHE A 285 1.51 2.81 7.17
C PHE A 285 0.08 2.62 6.65
N ARG A 286 -0.94 2.70 7.53
CA ARG A 286 -2.36 2.46 7.22
C ARG A 286 -2.62 1.09 6.62
N ILE A 287 -1.90 0.07 7.09
CA ILE A 287 -2.07 -1.31 6.63
C ILE A 287 -3.01 -2.03 7.61
N PRO A 288 -4.05 -2.71 7.10
CA PRO A 288 -4.91 -3.54 7.93
C PRO A 288 -4.11 -4.66 8.63
N PRO A 289 -4.36 -4.94 9.93
CA PRO A 289 -3.59 -5.92 10.69
C PRO A 289 -3.55 -7.32 10.06
N HIS A 290 -4.61 -7.76 9.40
CA HIS A 290 -4.66 -9.07 8.75
C HIS A 290 -3.60 -9.24 7.66
N MET A 291 -3.22 -8.17 6.96
CA MET A 291 -2.20 -8.20 5.90
C MET A 291 -0.78 -8.41 6.44
N ILE A 292 -0.54 -8.09 7.71
CA ILE A 292 0.73 -8.36 8.41
C ILE A 292 0.67 -9.58 9.33
N GLY A 293 -0.39 -10.41 9.19
CA GLY A 293 -0.51 -11.69 9.89
C GLY A 293 -1.24 -11.64 11.24
N ASP A 294 -1.82 -10.50 11.65
CA ASP A 294 -2.67 -10.43 12.85
C ASP A 294 -4.13 -10.71 12.50
N LEU A 295 -4.56 -11.96 12.73
CA LEU A 295 -5.90 -12.45 12.41
C LEU A 295 -6.84 -12.53 13.62
N GLU A 296 -6.42 -12.12 14.82
CA GLU A 296 -7.20 -12.34 16.06
C GLU A 296 -8.61 -11.74 16.04
N LYS A 297 -8.79 -10.62 15.36
CA LYS A 297 -10.09 -9.93 15.26
C LYS A 297 -10.69 -10.00 13.86
N SER A 298 -10.21 -10.92 13.03
CA SER A 298 -10.58 -11.01 11.64
C SER A 298 -11.62 -12.10 11.42
N SER A 299 -12.80 -11.73 10.89
CA SER A 299 -13.75 -12.64 10.27
C SER A 299 -13.63 -12.50 8.74
N PHE A 300 -14.11 -13.49 7.97
CA PHE A 300 -14.03 -13.45 6.50
C PHE A 300 -14.67 -12.19 5.92
N SER A 301 -15.84 -11.79 6.41
CA SER A 301 -16.52 -10.57 5.96
C SER A 301 -15.75 -9.29 6.30
N ASN A 302 -15.06 -9.27 7.44
CA ASN A 302 -14.22 -8.13 7.83
C ASN A 302 -12.95 -8.02 6.99
N ILE A 303 -12.35 -9.15 6.59
CA ILE A 303 -11.15 -9.17 5.74
C ILE A 303 -11.46 -8.58 4.38
N GLU A 304 -12.57 -8.97 3.75
CA GLU A 304 -12.99 -8.42 2.46
C GLU A 304 -13.22 -6.91 2.55
N GLN A 305 -13.98 -6.47 3.55
CA GLN A 305 -14.21 -5.04 3.78
C GLN A 305 -12.90 -4.26 4.03
N GLN A 306 -12.01 -4.79 4.86
CA GLN A 306 -10.70 -4.18 5.13
C GLN A 306 -9.81 -4.13 3.89
N SER A 307 -9.92 -5.12 2.99
CA SER A 307 -9.19 -5.11 1.72
C SER A 307 -9.67 -3.99 0.79
N LEU A 308 -10.98 -3.76 0.71
CA LEU A 308 -11.55 -2.63 -0.01
C LEU A 308 -11.14 -1.28 0.60
N GLU A 309 -11.14 -1.19 1.93
CA GLU A 309 -10.70 -0.01 2.66
C GLU A 309 -9.20 0.28 2.44
N PHE A 310 -8.37 -0.76 2.36
CA PHE A 310 -6.95 -0.62 2.03
C PHE A 310 -6.75 0.02 0.65
N VAL A 311 -7.50 -0.42 -0.36
CA VAL A 311 -7.44 0.22 -1.69
C VAL A 311 -7.89 1.67 -1.61
N LYS A 312 -9.06 1.94 -1.01
CA LYS A 312 -9.68 3.26 -0.98
C LYS A 312 -8.94 4.29 -0.14
N TYR A 313 -8.46 3.90 1.06
CA TYR A 313 -7.92 4.87 2.03
C TYR A 313 -6.38 4.84 2.11
N THR A 314 -5.76 3.76 1.65
CA THR A 314 -4.30 3.63 1.72
C THR A 314 -3.67 3.77 0.34
N LEU A 315 -4.12 3.01 -0.67
CA LEU A 315 -3.50 3.04 -1.99
C LEU A 315 -3.91 4.25 -2.83
N ASP A 316 -5.20 4.59 -2.86
CA ASP A 316 -5.70 5.69 -3.72
C ASP A 316 -4.99 7.03 -3.47
N PRO A 317 -4.71 7.49 -2.24
CA PRO A 317 -3.91 8.69 -2.02
C PRO A 317 -2.49 8.61 -2.60
N TRP A 318 -1.85 7.44 -2.59
CA TRP A 318 -0.54 7.24 -3.22
C TRP A 318 -0.64 7.27 -4.74
N VAL A 319 -1.60 6.56 -5.30
CA VAL A 319 -1.90 6.56 -6.74
C VAL A 319 -2.09 8.00 -7.24
N CYS A 320 -2.90 8.78 -6.55
CA CYS A 320 -3.16 10.18 -6.89
C CYS A 320 -1.88 11.03 -6.89
N ARG A 321 -0.99 10.85 -5.87
CA ARG A 321 0.31 11.55 -5.82
C ARG A 321 1.21 11.18 -7.00
N TRP A 322 1.28 9.89 -7.32
CA TRP A 322 2.05 9.41 -8.45
C TRP A 322 1.55 9.97 -9.77
N GLU A 323 0.25 9.86 -10.05
CA GLU A 323 -0.38 10.35 -11.28
C GLU A 323 -0.08 11.84 -11.47
N GLN A 324 -0.33 12.66 -10.45
CA GLN A 324 -0.12 14.09 -10.51
C GLN A 324 1.35 14.49 -10.65
N SER A 325 2.26 13.78 -9.97
CA SER A 325 3.70 14.03 -10.06
C SER A 325 4.24 13.68 -11.45
N MET A 326 3.84 12.54 -12.00
CA MET A 326 4.17 12.16 -13.39
C MET A 326 3.62 13.15 -14.40
N GLN A 327 2.34 13.53 -14.26
CA GLN A 327 1.70 14.54 -15.10
C GLN A 327 2.49 15.85 -15.11
N ARG A 328 2.93 16.28 -13.93
CA ARG A 328 3.67 17.53 -13.77
C ARG A 328 5.07 17.49 -14.39
N ALA A 329 5.80 16.39 -14.25
CA ALA A 329 7.22 16.29 -14.55
C ALA A 329 7.49 15.79 -15.99
N LEU A 330 6.65 14.88 -16.50
CA LEU A 330 6.94 14.17 -17.73
C LEU A 330 6.26 14.76 -18.96
N LEU A 331 5.10 15.39 -18.78
CA LEU A 331 4.35 16.00 -19.89
C LEU A 331 4.65 17.49 -20.01
N SER A 332 4.78 17.97 -21.24
CA SER A 332 4.84 19.39 -21.57
C SER A 332 3.50 20.09 -21.30
N MET A 333 3.47 21.41 -21.37
CA MET A 333 2.23 22.18 -21.13
C MET A 333 1.14 21.90 -22.17
N ASP A 334 1.52 21.58 -23.41
CA ASP A 334 0.56 21.25 -24.46
C ASP A 334 0.08 19.80 -24.33
N GLU A 335 0.98 18.86 -24.08
CA GLU A 335 0.63 17.45 -23.83
C GLU A 335 -0.32 17.29 -22.64
N LYS A 336 -0.21 18.09 -21.58
CA LYS A 336 -1.14 18.07 -20.43
C LYS A 336 -2.59 18.36 -20.77
N LYS A 337 -2.86 18.97 -21.93
CA LYS A 337 -4.22 19.23 -22.42
C LYS A 337 -4.84 18.01 -23.10
N GLU A 338 -3.99 17.14 -23.63
CA GLU A 338 -4.38 15.99 -24.45
C GLU A 338 -4.18 14.66 -23.74
N TYR A 339 -3.17 14.56 -22.85
CA TYR A 339 -2.75 13.32 -22.23
C TYR A 339 -2.83 13.37 -20.70
N PHE A 340 -3.07 12.22 -20.09
CA PHE A 340 -3.01 12.05 -18.64
C PHE A 340 -2.60 10.62 -18.25
N PHE A 341 -1.96 10.49 -17.07
CA PHE A 341 -1.62 9.20 -16.51
C PHE A 341 -2.73 8.69 -15.62
N LYS A 342 -2.98 7.36 -15.69
CA LYS A 342 -3.91 6.69 -14.80
C LYS A 342 -3.41 5.30 -14.45
N PHE A 343 -3.39 4.99 -13.13
CA PHE A 343 -3.21 3.63 -12.66
C PHE A 343 -4.53 2.86 -12.78
N ASN A 344 -4.43 1.62 -13.20
CA ASN A 344 -5.57 0.71 -13.18
C ASN A 344 -5.62 -0.01 -11.82
N VAL A 345 -6.52 0.44 -10.95
CA VAL A 345 -6.76 -0.15 -9.63
C VAL A 345 -7.82 -1.26 -9.66
N ASP A 346 -8.49 -1.47 -10.80
CA ASP A 346 -9.60 -2.41 -10.92
C ASP A 346 -9.17 -3.84 -10.56
N GLY A 347 -7.91 -4.20 -10.84
CA GLY A 347 -7.35 -5.49 -10.49
C GLY A 347 -7.35 -5.78 -8.98
N LEU A 348 -7.16 -4.77 -8.14
CA LEU A 348 -7.18 -4.89 -6.69
C LEU A 348 -8.60 -4.83 -6.09
N LEU A 349 -9.50 -4.12 -6.77
CA LEU A 349 -10.91 -4.04 -6.41
C LEU A 349 -11.71 -5.25 -6.89
N ARG A 350 -11.11 -6.05 -7.76
CA ARG A 350 -11.70 -7.30 -8.24
C ARG A 350 -11.83 -8.25 -7.04
N GLY A 351 -13.01 -8.28 -6.44
CA GLY A 351 -13.40 -9.26 -5.44
C GLY A 351 -13.18 -10.69 -5.95
N ASP A 352 -13.81 -11.66 -5.29
CA ASP A 352 -13.77 -13.03 -5.76
C ASP A 352 -14.24 -13.14 -7.23
N TYR A 353 -13.96 -14.25 -7.85
CA TYR A 353 -14.36 -14.55 -9.24
C TYR A 353 -15.84 -14.30 -9.47
N GLN A 354 -16.69 -14.66 -8.49
CA GLN A 354 -18.14 -14.52 -8.61
C GLN A 354 -18.59 -13.06 -8.65
N SER A 355 -18.05 -12.22 -7.77
CA SER A 355 -18.35 -10.77 -7.74
C SER A 355 -17.93 -10.10 -9.05
N ARG A 356 -16.78 -10.48 -9.60
CA ARG A 356 -16.28 -9.98 -10.88
C ARG A 356 -17.19 -10.37 -12.04
N MET A 357 -17.57 -11.65 -12.13
CA MET A 357 -18.48 -12.13 -13.18
C MET A 357 -19.87 -11.49 -13.07
N ASN A 358 -20.37 -11.25 -11.87
CA ASN A 358 -21.62 -10.51 -11.66
C ASN A 358 -21.52 -9.06 -12.11
N GLY A 359 -20.37 -8.41 -11.87
CA GLY A 359 -20.07 -7.05 -12.36
C GLY A 359 -20.08 -7.00 -13.90
N TYR A 360 -19.43 -7.94 -14.56
CA TYR A 360 -19.45 -8.04 -16.03
C TYR A 360 -20.83 -8.31 -16.59
N ALA A 361 -21.60 -9.22 -15.98
CA ALA A 361 -22.97 -9.49 -16.38
C ALA A 361 -23.83 -8.22 -16.27
N THR A 362 -23.68 -7.47 -15.18
CA THR A 362 -24.37 -6.20 -14.99
C THR A 362 -23.95 -5.16 -16.04
N GLY A 363 -22.65 -5.03 -16.31
CA GLY A 363 -22.13 -4.12 -17.34
C GLY A 363 -22.64 -4.45 -18.73
N ARG A 364 -22.64 -5.72 -19.09
CA ARG A 364 -23.16 -6.23 -20.36
C ARG A 364 -24.67 -5.98 -20.52
N GLN A 365 -25.46 -6.28 -19.47
CA GLN A 365 -26.90 -6.12 -19.50
C GLN A 365 -27.38 -4.66 -19.56
N ASN A 366 -26.58 -3.74 -18.99
CA ASN A 366 -26.89 -2.31 -18.98
C ASN A 366 -26.25 -1.52 -20.14
N GLY A 367 -25.56 -2.18 -21.06
CA GLY A 367 -25.06 -1.59 -22.29
C GLY A 367 -23.83 -0.69 -22.14
N TRP A 368 -23.10 -0.77 -21.04
CA TRP A 368 -21.86 0.01 -20.84
C TRP A 368 -20.58 -0.83 -20.93
N MET A 369 -20.71 -2.14 -21.24
CA MET A 369 -19.58 -3.01 -21.59
C MET A 369 -19.93 -3.87 -22.82
N SER A 370 -18.99 -3.97 -23.76
CA SER A 370 -19.03 -4.91 -24.87
C SER A 370 -18.48 -6.29 -24.44
N ALA A 371 -18.62 -7.30 -25.28
CA ALA A 371 -18.00 -8.61 -25.05
C ALA A 371 -16.45 -8.48 -25.10
N ASN A 372 -15.93 -7.67 -26.02
CA ASN A 372 -14.49 -7.46 -26.16
C ASN A 372 -13.89 -6.67 -24.99
N ASP A 373 -14.62 -5.73 -24.38
CA ASP A 373 -14.17 -5.05 -23.16
C ASP A 373 -13.93 -6.07 -22.03
N ILE A 374 -14.88 -7.02 -21.86
CA ILE A 374 -14.75 -8.08 -20.84
C ILE A 374 -13.59 -9.01 -21.17
N ARG A 375 -13.45 -9.42 -22.43
CA ARG A 375 -12.37 -10.31 -22.89
C ARG A 375 -11.00 -9.66 -22.73
N GLU A 376 -10.87 -8.37 -23.01
CA GLU A 376 -9.63 -7.61 -22.76
C GLU A 376 -9.28 -7.59 -21.26
N LEU A 377 -10.28 -7.38 -20.40
CA LEU A 377 -10.09 -7.39 -18.96
C LEU A 377 -9.68 -8.77 -18.40
N GLU A 378 -10.10 -9.85 -19.05
CA GLU A 378 -9.77 -11.24 -18.68
C GLU A 378 -8.59 -11.82 -19.51
N ASN A 379 -7.94 -10.98 -20.31
CA ASN A 379 -6.81 -11.36 -21.18
C ASN A 379 -7.15 -12.52 -22.14
N LEU A 380 -8.35 -12.46 -22.72
CA LEU A 380 -8.86 -13.41 -23.73
C LEU A 380 -8.78 -12.78 -25.11
N ASP A 381 -8.66 -13.61 -26.15
CA ASP A 381 -8.65 -13.16 -27.54
C ASP A 381 -9.94 -12.40 -27.88
N ARG A 382 -9.83 -11.32 -28.66
CA ARG A 382 -10.99 -10.53 -29.09
C ARG A 382 -11.87 -11.34 -30.06
N ILE A 383 -13.17 -11.12 -29.96
CA ILE A 383 -14.16 -11.59 -30.94
C ILE A 383 -14.12 -10.62 -32.14
N PRO A 384 -14.08 -11.12 -33.40
CA PRO A 384 -14.13 -10.26 -34.55
C PRO A 384 -15.34 -9.31 -34.56
N GLU A 385 -15.19 -8.13 -35.15
CA GLU A 385 -16.25 -7.14 -35.24
C GLU A 385 -17.49 -7.69 -36.00
N GLU A 386 -17.26 -8.52 -37.03
CA GLU A 386 -18.29 -9.21 -37.80
C GLU A 386 -19.16 -10.14 -36.96
N GLU A 387 -18.61 -10.68 -35.86
CA GLU A 387 -19.32 -11.54 -34.91
C GLU A 387 -19.94 -10.74 -33.74
N GLY A 388 -19.84 -9.42 -33.78
CA GLY A 388 -20.44 -8.52 -32.81
C GLY A 388 -19.71 -8.41 -31.47
N GLY A 389 -18.40 -8.65 -31.45
CA GLY A 389 -17.56 -8.57 -30.26
C GLY A 389 -17.60 -7.20 -29.56
N ASP A 390 -17.69 -6.12 -30.33
CA ASP A 390 -17.70 -4.74 -29.84
C ASP A 390 -19.12 -4.14 -29.67
N LEU A 391 -20.19 -4.95 -29.82
CA LEU A 391 -21.55 -4.50 -29.66
C LEU A 391 -21.91 -4.25 -28.17
N TYR A 392 -22.43 -3.06 -27.90
CA TYR A 392 -23.04 -2.70 -26.64
C TYR A 392 -24.52 -3.12 -26.66
N LEU A 393 -24.90 -4.06 -25.82
CA LEU A 393 -26.24 -4.62 -25.76
C LEU A 393 -26.94 -4.17 -24.48
N ILE A 394 -28.23 -3.82 -24.60
CA ILE A 394 -29.08 -3.53 -23.45
C ILE A 394 -30.20 -4.55 -23.36
N ASN A 395 -30.71 -4.80 -22.16
CA ASN A 395 -31.91 -5.60 -22.01
C ASN A 395 -33.11 -4.86 -22.64
N GLY A 396 -33.76 -5.50 -23.62
CA GLY A 396 -34.91 -4.93 -24.35
C GLY A 396 -36.14 -4.59 -23.50
N ASN A 397 -36.18 -5.03 -22.26
CA ASN A 397 -37.23 -4.70 -21.30
C ASN A 397 -37.10 -3.31 -20.68
N MET A 398 -36.00 -2.58 -20.97
CA MET A 398 -35.82 -1.19 -20.52
C MET A 398 -36.36 -0.21 -21.54
N THR A 399 -37.29 0.64 -21.12
CA THR A 399 -37.88 1.70 -21.93
C THR A 399 -37.40 3.05 -21.44
N LYS A 400 -37.33 4.06 -22.32
CA LYS A 400 -37.06 5.43 -21.91
C LYS A 400 -38.13 5.91 -20.93
N LEU A 401 -37.75 6.64 -19.90
CA LEU A 401 -38.66 7.10 -18.84
C LEU A 401 -39.87 7.87 -19.42
N LYS A 402 -39.66 8.64 -20.48
CA LYS A 402 -40.76 9.36 -21.21
C LYS A 402 -41.76 8.41 -21.89
N ASP A 403 -41.35 7.19 -22.20
CA ASP A 403 -42.14 6.18 -22.91
C ASP A 403 -42.65 5.08 -21.95
N ALA A 404 -42.47 5.22 -20.63
CA ALA A 404 -42.79 4.25 -19.62
C ALA A 404 -44.26 3.86 -19.45
N GLY A 405 -45.18 4.57 -20.10
CA GLY A 405 -46.61 4.26 -20.10
C GLY A 405 -47.10 3.55 -21.36
N ILE A 406 -46.30 3.46 -22.42
CA ILE A 406 -46.73 2.99 -23.72
C ILE A 406 -47.08 1.50 -23.72
N PHE A 407 -46.32 0.70 -22.99
CA PHE A 407 -46.55 -0.75 -22.87
C PHE A 407 -47.71 -1.09 -21.94
N ALA A 408 -48.00 -0.25 -20.94
CA ALA A 408 -49.18 -0.45 -20.08
C ALA A 408 -50.48 -0.11 -20.84
N ALA A 409 -50.44 0.81 -21.81
CA ALA A 409 -51.58 1.14 -22.66
C ALA A 409 -51.86 0.08 -23.75
N SER A 410 -50.84 -0.61 -24.26
CA SER A 410 -50.98 -1.64 -25.28
C SER A 410 -51.52 -2.98 -24.76
N SER A 411 -51.42 -3.24 -23.46
CA SER A 411 -51.99 -4.42 -22.85
C SER A 411 -53.48 -4.31 -22.44
N GLN A 412 -54.08 -3.14 -22.56
CA GLN A 412 -55.51 -2.89 -22.31
C GLN A 412 -56.36 -2.81 -23.59
N GLY A 413 -55.78 -3.06 -24.76
CA GLY A 413 -56.44 -2.87 -26.07
C GLY A 413 -56.65 -4.13 -26.90
N GLN A 414 -56.74 -5.30 -26.32
CA GLN A 414 -57.29 -6.53 -26.95
C GLN A 414 -58.54 -6.95 -26.23
N GLU A 415 -59.65 -6.25 -26.52
CA GLU A 415 -60.98 -6.80 -26.44
C GLU A 415 -61.12 -7.84 -27.56
N GLU A 416 -61.28 -9.10 -27.21
CA GLU A 416 -61.71 -10.16 -28.12
C GLU A 416 -63.14 -9.86 -28.61
N PRO A 417 -63.49 -10.14 -29.88
CA PRO A 417 -64.85 -10.00 -30.34
C PRO A 417 -65.74 -11.10 -29.80
N ASP A 418 -66.87 -10.63 -29.29
CA ASP A 418 -68.08 -11.31 -28.91
C ASP A 418 -68.51 -12.41 -29.93
N GLU A 419 -68.58 -13.67 -29.54
CA GLU A 419 -69.35 -14.73 -30.17
C GLU A 419 -70.33 -15.33 -29.20
N THR A 420 -71.62 -15.10 -29.56
CA THR A 420 -72.88 -15.49 -29.05
C THR A 420 -73.04 -16.94 -28.65
N GLU A 421 -73.73 -17.07 -27.52
CA GLU A 421 -74.72 -18.09 -27.13
C GLU A 421 -74.69 -19.54 -27.73
N GLU A 422 -74.55 -20.54 -26.89
CA GLU A 422 -75.64 -21.52 -26.65
C GLU A 422 -75.30 -22.62 -25.61
N SER A 423 -76.28 -22.76 -24.74
CA SER A 423 -76.75 -23.98 -24.03
C SER A 423 -75.96 -24.63 -22.92
N LYS A 424 -76.50 -24.44 -21.74
CA LYS A 424 -76.87 -25.38 -20.66
C LYS A 424 -76.30 -26.78 -20.75
N GLN A 425 -75.57 -27.22 -19.70
CA GLN A 425 -75.88 -28.36 -18.86
C GLN A 425 -74.88 -28.53 -17.73
N GLU A 426 -75.34 -28.35 -16.48
CA GLU A 426 -74.77 -29.01 -15.33
C GLU A 426 -75.01 -30.54 -15.46
N PRO A 427 -74.19 -31.44 -14.90
CA PRO A 427 -74.33 -31.73 -13.49
C PRO A 427 -73.07 -32.28 -12.77
N GLU A 428 -73.18 -32.16 -11.47
CA GLU A 428 -72.72 -33.09 -10.41
C GLU A 428 -71.22 -33.20 -10.04
N GLN A 429 -71.06 -32.83 -8.79
CA GLN A 429 -69.94 -33.27 -7.93
C GLN A 429 -70.07 -34.77 -7.59
N PRO A 430 -68.99 -35.48 -7.22
CA PRO A 430 -68.95 -36.03 -5.89
C PRO A 430 -67.59 -35.84 -5.12
N GLN A 431 -67.77 -35.42 -3.87
CA GLN A 431 -67.30 -35.93 -2.59
C GLN A 431 -65.86 -36.50 -2.47
N GLN A 432 -65.18 -35.86 -1.57
CA GLN A 432 -64.25 -36.27 -0.51
C GLN A 432 -63.78 -37.73 -0.46
N SER A 433 -62.47 -37.88 -0.29
CA SER A 433 -61.95 -38.80 0.73
C SER A 433 -60.64 -38.30 1.33
N GLU A 434 -60.73 -38.11 2.62
CA GLU A 434 -59.60 -38.03 3.55
C GLU A 434 -58.69 -39.26 3.44
N ARG A 435 -57.37 -39.09 3.60
CA ARG A 435 -56.54 -39.99 4.42
C ARG A 435 -55.15 -39.38 4.69
N THR A 436 -55.01 -38.96 5.93
CA THR A 436 -54.05 -39.41 6.97
C THR A 436 -52.54 -39.29 6.69
N ARG A 437 -51.95 -38.42 7.49
CA ARG A 437 -50.54 -38.44 7.91
C ARG A 437 -50.21 -39.73 8.67
N PRO A 438 -48.96 -40.13 8.72
CA PRO A 438 -48.37 -40.37 10.04
C PRO A 438 -47.09 -39.59 10.34
N ARG A 439 -46.97 -39.44 11.65
CA ARG A 439 -45.93 -38.80 12.42
C ARG A 439 -44.66 -39.65 12.54
N LYS A 440 -43.53 -38.93 12.75
CA LYS A 440 -42.39 -39.20 13.65
C LYS A 440 -41.60 -40.51 13.58
N LYS A 441 -40.27 -40.34 13.52
CA LYS A 441 -39.40 -40.73 14.66
C LYS A 441 -38.04 -40.06 14.57
N GLU A 442 -37.66 -39.50 15.71
CA GLU A 442 -36.33 -39.13 16.16
C GLU A 442 -35.41 -40.37 16.26
N ALA A 443 -34.13 -40.09 16.24
CA ALA A 443 -33.01 -40.58 17.02
C ALA A 443 -31.83 -41.03 16.14
N LEU A 444 -30.75 -40.50 16.21
CA LEU A 444 -29.59 -40.46 17.11
C LEU A 444 -28.55 -39.45 16.55
#